data_19249800dd9220e1fdacf0e9882172a6
#
_entry.id   19249800dd9220e1fdacf0e9882172a6
#
_cell.length_a   1.000
_cell.length_b   1.000
_cell.length_c   1.000
_cell.angle_alpha   90.00
_cell.angle_beta   90.00
_cell.angle_gamma   90.00
#
_symmetry.space_group_name_H-M   'P 1'
#
loop_
_entity.id
_entity.type
_entity.pdbx_description
1 polymer ?
#
loop_
_entity_poly.entity_id
_entity_poly.type
_entity_poly.pdbx_seq_one_letter_code
_entity_poly.pdbx_strand_id
1 'polypeptide(L)' 'MRIVLDAMGTDHAPRTEVAGAIEALSELESDVEIVLVGDRDSIEAELSAYAEIPPGLTILHAPDRVTAADPPAS' A
#
# COMPACT_ATOMS: atom_id res chain seq x y z
N MET A 1 -11.64 4.69 10.65
CA MET A 1 -10.93 5.62 9.74
C MET A 1 -10.23 4.84 8.66
N ARG A 2 -10.31 5.31 7.43
CA ARG A 2 -9.67 4.64 6.30
C ARG A 2 -8.65 5.58 5.69
N ILE A 3 -7.43 5.08 5.51
CA ILE A 3 -6.35 5.83 4.90
C ILE A 3 -5.93 5.12 3.63
N VAL A 4 -5.84 5.84 2.53
CA VAL A 4 -5.45 5.28 1.25
C VAL A 4 -4.03 5.75 0.95
N LEU A 5 -3.14 4.80 0.69
CA LEU A 5 -1.75 5.09 0.39
C LEU A 5 -1.39 4.58 -0.99
N ASP A 6 -0.70 5.41 -1.76
CA ASP A 6 -0.16 4.99 -3.03
C ASP A 6 1.11 4.19 -2.74
N ALA A 7 1.01 2.88 -2.87
CA ALA A 7 2.13 2.02 -2.50
C ALA A 7 3.26 2.05 -3.51
N MET A 8 3.05 2.69 -4.64
CA MET A 8 4.06 2.75 -5.70
C MET A 8 4.60 4.15 -5.89
N GLY A 9 4.49 4.99 -4.86
CA GLY A 9 4.75 6.40 -5.01
C GLY A 9 6.19 6.85 -4.82
N THR A 10 7.07 5.97 -4.37
CA THR A 10 8.45 6.38 -4.13
C THR A 10 9.40 5.49 -4.89
N ASP A 11 10.66 5.87 -4.90
CA ASP A 11 11.69 5.10 -5.57
C ASP A 11 11.91 3.74 -4.94
N HIS A 12 11.59 3.59 -3.68
CA HIS A 12 11.74 2.33 -2.98
C HIS A 12 10.43 1.60 -2.81
N ALA A 13 9.42 2.01 -3.56
CA ALA A 13 8.12 1.39 -3.47
C ALA A 13 8.18 -0.05 -3.92
N PRO A 14 7.35 -0.89 -3.36
CA PRO A 14 6.40 -0.58 -2.29
C PRO A 14 6.98 -0.79 -0.89
N ARG A 15 8.27 -0.99 -0.79
CA ARG A 15 8.91 -1.39 0.47
C ARG A 15 8.66 -0.38 1.58
N THR A 16 8.94 0.89 1.30
CA THR A 16 8.78 1.94 2.30
C THR A 16 7.32 2.08 2.70
N GLU A 17 6.43 2.05 1.72
CA GLU A 17 5.01 2.23 1.98
C GLU A 17 4.45 1.07 2.79
N VAL A 18 4.86 -0.14 2.46
CA VAL A 18 4.41 -1.30 3.22
C VAL A 18 4.91 -1.24 4.64
N ALA A 19 6.18 -0.91 4.82
CA ALA A 19 6.74 -0.83 6.16
C ALA A 19 6.03 0.24 6.99
N GLY A 20 5.78 1.40 6.38
CA GLY A 20 5.09 2.47 7.08
C GLY A 20 3.68 2.09 7.46
N ALA A 21 2.98 1.39 6.56
CA ALA A 21 1.61 0.99 6.83
C ALA A 21 1.55 0.00 8.00
N ILE A 22 2.47 -0.96 8.02
CA ILE A 22 2.50 -1.95 9.09
C ILE A 22 2.80 -1.28 10.42
N GLU A 23 3.77 -0.39 10.42
CA GLU A 23 4.12 0.31 11.64
C GLU A 23 2.96 1.15 12.14
N ALA A 24 2.30 1.87 11.24
CA ALA A 24 1.17 2.69 11.63
C ALA A 24 0.04 1.86 12.21
N LEU A 25 -0.26 0.73 11.59
CA LEU A 25 -1.35 -0.10 12.09
C LEU A 25 -1.03 -0.73 13.42
N SER A 26 0.24 -1.00 13.69
CA SER A 26 0.59 -1.56 15.00
C SER A 26 0.50 -0.53 16.11
N GLU A 27 0.53 0.75 15.77
CA GLU A 27 0.48 1.81 16.77
C GLU A 27 -0.86 2.49 16.88
N LEU A 28 -1.71 2.36 15.87
CA LEU A 28 -2.98 3.07 15.86
C LEU A 28 -4.09 2.22 16.45
N GLU A 29 -5.23 2.86 16.66
CA GLU A 29 -6.39 2.19 17.18
C GLU A 29 -6.90 1.16 16.19
N SER A 30 -7.62 0.19 16.71
CA SER A 30 -8.05 -0.91 15.88
C SER A 30 -9.11 -0.54 14.84
N ASP A 31 -9.66 0.65 14.93
CA ASP A 31 -10.66 1.09 13.97
C ASP A 31 -10.04 1.78 12.75
N VAL A 32 -8.73 1.74 12.62
CA VAL A 32 -8.05 2.33 11.48
C VAL A 32 -7.78 1.27 10.43
N GLU A 33 -8.06 1.61 9.17
CA GLU A 33 -7.75 0.76 8.04
C GLU A 33 -6.80 1.49 7.12
N ILE A 34 -5.86 0.75 6.53
CA ILE A 34 -4.99 1.33 5.52
C ILE A 34 -5.14 0.52 4.25
N VAL A 35 -5.39 1.21 3.14
CA VAL A 35 -5.52 0.60 1.83
C VAL A 35 -4.28 0.96 1.03
N LEU A 36 -3.52 -0.06 0.63
CA LEU A 36 -2.34 0.13 -0.20
C LEU A 36 -2.75 -0.06 -1.65
N VAL A 37 -2.53 0.96 -2.46
CA VAL A 37 -2.90 0.96 -3.85
C VAL A 37 -1.67 0.75 -4.70
N GLY A 38 -1.66 -0.27 -5.53
CA GLY A 38 -0.52 -0.52 -6.40
C GLY A 38 -0.54 -1.93 -6.94
N ASP A 39 0.61 -2.38 -7.40
CA ASP A 39 0.73 -3.72 -7.94
C ASP A 39 0.62 -4.73 -6.81
N ARG A 40 -0.41 -5.53 -6.83
CA ARG A 40 -0.67 -6.49 -5.77
C ARG A 40 0.50 -7.45 -5.57
N ASP A 41 1.08 -7.95 -6.66
CA ASP A 41 2.16 -8.92 -6.54
C ASP A 41 3.37 -8.31 -5.84
N SER A 42 3.69 -7.09 -6.18
CA SER A 42 4.81 -6.39 -5.53
C SER A 42 4.54 -6.15 -4.06
N ILE A 43 3.32 -5.73 -3.74
CA ILE A 43 2.97 -5.46 -2.36
C ILE A 43 2.97 -6.75 -1.55
N GLU A 44 2.43 -7.82 -2.10
CA GLU A 44 2.39 -9.08 -1.39
C GLU A 44 3.79 -9.66 -1.20
N ALA A 45 4.68 -9.44 -2.15
CA ALA A 45 6.05 -9.88 -2.01
C ALA A 45 6.73 -9.19 -0.83
N GLU A 46 6.45 -7.91 -0.65
CA GLU A 46 6.99 -7.20 0.51
C GLU A 46 6.35 -7.67 1.80
N LEU A 47 5.05 -7.92 1.78
CA LEU A 47 4.38 -8.39 2.96
C LEU A 47 4.86 -9.76 3.41
N SER A 48 5.32 -10.57 2.47
CA SER A 48 5.77 -11.90 2.80
C SER A 48 7.02 -11.90 3.69
N ALA A 49 7.70 -10.77 3.79
CA ALA A 49 8.84 -10.65 4.68
C ALA A 49 8.43 -10.49 6.14
N TYR A 50 7.16 -10.30 6.41
CA TYR A 50 6.67 -10.06 7.76
C TYR A 50 6.02 -11.31 8.31
N ALA A 51 6.34 -11.65 9.54
CA ALA A 51 5.76 -12.84 10.18
C ALA A 51 4.28 -12.65 10.43
N GLU A 52 3.87 -11.44 10.74
CA GLU A 52 2.48 -11.14 11.01
C GLU A 52 2.10 -9.85 10.33
N ILE A 53 0.90 -9.84 9.77
CA ILE A 53 0.37 -8.64 9.15
C ILE A 53 -0.76 -8.14 10.06
N PRO A 54 -0.70 -6.90 10.52
CA PRO A 54 -1.76 -6.41 11.40
C PRO A 54 -3.10 -6.35 10.67
N PRO A 55 -4.18 -6.50 11.39
CA PRO A 55 -5.50 -6.36 10.77
C PRO A 55 -5.70 -4.92 10.31
N GLY A 56 -6.55 -4.76 9.33
CA GLY A 56 -6.83 -3.43 8.81
C GLY A 56 -6.03 -3.07 7.57
N LEU A 57 -5.19 -3.96 7.11
CA LEU A 57 -4.41 -3.71 5.89
C LEU A 57 -5.12 -4.36 4.70
N THR A 58 -5.37 -3.56 3.68
CA THR A 58 -6.05 -4.01 2.47
C THR A 58 -5.23 -3.60 1.27
N ILE A 59 -5.26 -4.40 0.23
CA ILE A 59 -4.58 -4.08 -1.02
C ILE A 59 -5.62 -3.84 -2.09
N LEU A 60 -5.50 -2.70 -2.76
CA LEU A 60 -6.31 -2.40 -3.92
C LEU A 60 -5.40 -2.49 -5.13
N HIS A 61 -5.66 -3.47 -5.98
CA HIS A 61 -4.78 -3.74 -7.09
C HIS A 61 -4.94 -2.68 -8.17
N ALA A 62 -3.85 -2.03 -8.52
CA ALA A 62 -3.81 -1.02 -9.56
C ALA A 62 -2.46 -1.14 -10.26
N PRO A 63 -2.35 -2.05 -11.21
CA PRO A 63 -1.05 -2.36 -11.80
C PRO A 63 -0.47 -1.21 -12.59
N ASP A 64 -1.34 -0.38 -13.17
CA ASP A 64 -0.84 0.75 -13.93
C ASP A 64 -0.96 1.99 -13.09
N ARG A 65 0.15 2.63 -12.86
CA ARG A 65 0.12 3.88 -12.15
C ARG A 65 -0.57 4.91 -13.00
N VAL A 66 -1.54 5.54 -12.40
CA VAL A 66 -2.19 6.65 -13.04
C VAL A 66 -1.37 7.88 -12.76
N THR A 67 -0.76 8.43 -13.74
CA THR A 67 0.05 9.62 -13.54
C THR A 67 -0.59 10.77 -14.26
N ALA A 68 -0.20 11.94 -13.87
CA ALA A 68 -0.73 13.13 -14.50
C ALA A 68 -0.34 13.18 -15.96
N ALA A 69 0.74 12.54 -16.28
CA ALA A 69 1.19 12.54 -17.65
C ALA A 69 0.48 11.51 -18.49
N ASP A 70 -0.23 10.63 -17.87
CA ASP A 70 -0.89 9.58 -18.60
C ASP A 70 -2.04 10.19 -19.39
N PRO A 71 -1.94 10.26 -20.66
CA PRO A 71 -2.99 10.91 -21.40
C PRO A 71 -4.18 10.03 -21.41
N PRO A 72 -5.21 10.57 -21.04
CA PRO A 72 -6.41 9.83 -21.03
C PRO A 72 -6.81 9.47 -22.40
N ALA A 73 -6.25 10.02 -23.26
CA ALA A 73 -6.68 9.66 -24.41
C ALA A 73 -6.57 8.78 -24.82
N SER A 74 -6.17 8.86 -24.05
CA SER A 74 -6.20 8.18 -24.68
C SER A 74 -7.20 8.28 -25.02
#